data_e9dac9c8c176c0a48b188f2028dc1786
#
_entry.id   e9dac9c8c176c0a48b188f2028dc1786
#
_cell.length_a   1.000
_cell.length_b   1.000
_cell.length_c   1.000
_cell.angle_alpha   90.00
_cell.angle_beta   90.00
_cell.angle_gamma   90.00
#
_symmetry.space_group_name_H-M   'P 1'
#
loop_
_entity.id
_entity.type
_entity.pdbx_description
1 polymer ?
#
loop_
_entity_poly.entity_id
_entity_poly.type
_entity_poly.pdbx_seq_one_letter_code
_entity_poly.pdbx_strand_id
1 'polypeptide(L)'
;LDISTGEFLTGEGTYDYVEKLMGNFMPKEVLYDRARKNDFEKYFGSKYCTFELDDWVFTEQTALQKLLGHFKTKSLKGFGVEHLKNGVIASGAIMQYLEITQHTQINHITALSRIEEDKFVRMDRFTIRSLELVAPMQEDGSSLLNVIDRTVTAMGGRMLRRWLVFPLKDVKPINERLDIVEYFFKEPEFRQLLDDQLHRISDLERIISKVAVGRVS
;
A
#
# COMPACT_ATOMS: atom_id res chain seq x y z
N LEU A 1 4.36 -2.23 -3.13
CA LEU A 1 3.78 -1.83 -4.42
C LEU A 1 2.49 -2.59 -4.68
N ASP A 2 1.43 -1.90 -5.03
CA ASP A 2 0.25 -2.50 -5.67
C ASP A 2 0.33 -2.25 -7.18
N ILE A 3 0.61 -3.29 -7.94
CA ILE A 3 0.77 -3.20 -9.40
C ILE A 3 -0.56 -2.84 -10.07
N SER A 4 -1.69 -3.20 -9.46
CA SER A 4 -3.01 -2.97 -10.07
C SER A 4 -3.50 -1.53 -9.97
N THR A 5 -3.01 -0.78 -8.98
CA THR A 5 -3.38 0.63 -8.75
C THR A 5 -2.24 1.59 -9.03
N GLY A 6 -1.00 1.10 -9.07
CA GLY A 6 0.22 1.91 -9.18
C GLY A 6 0.63 2.55 -7.86
N GLU A 7 -0.02 2.23 -6.73
CA GLU A 7 0.38 2.74 -5.42
C GLU A 7 1.73 2.15 -5.03
N PHE A 8 2.75 3.01 -4.93
CA PHE A 8 4.10 2.62 -4.57
C PHE A 8 4.54 3.32 -3.29
N LEU A 9 4.59 2.55 -2.22
CA LEU A 9 4.94 3.03 -0.88
C LEU A 9 6.31 2.51 -0.47
N THR A 10 7.09 3.36 0.21
CA THR A 10 8.40 2.99 0.76
C THR A 10 8.55 3.44 2.20
N GLY A 11 9.34 2.70 2.95
CA GLY A 11 9.70 3.01 4.33
C GLY A 11 10.92 2.21 4.74
N GLU A 12 11.55 2.59 5.82
CA GLU A 12 12.62 1.82 6.45
C GLU A 12 12.52 1.89 7.96
N GLY A 13 13.00 0.86 8.64
CA GLY A 13 12.97 0.77 10.10
C GLY A 13 13.56 -0.55 10.60
N THR A 14 13.28 -0.87 11.86
CA THR A 14 13.68 -2.15 12.47
C THR A 14 12.92 -3.33 11.84
N TYR A 15 13.43 -4.55 12.06
CA TYR A 15 12.71 -5.77 11.62
C TYR A 15 11.28 -5.84 12.16
N ASP A 16 11.07 -5.48 13.43
CA ASP A 16 9.74 -5.44 14.05
C ASP A 16 8.80 -4.45 13.35
N TYR A 17 9.33 -3.31 12.92
CA TYR A 17 8.57 -2.35 12.14
C TYR A 17 8.17 -2.90 10.78
N VAL A 18 9.13 -3.49 10.06
CA VAL A 18 8.86 -4.08 8.75
C VAL A 18 7.88 -5.25 8.87
N GLU A 19 8.00 -6.09 9.91
CA GLU A 19 7.02 -7.17 10.16
C GLU A 19 5.60 -6.63 10.36
N LYS A 20 5.45 -5.54 11.12
CA LYS A 20 4.14 -4.87 11.30
C LYS A 20 3.58 -4.38 9.97
N LEU A 21 4.39 -3.73 9.14
CA LEU A 21 3.96 -3.30 7.80
C LEU A 21 3.54 -4.49 6.94
N MET A 22 4.32 -5.56 6.91
CA MET A 22 3.97 -6.78 6.17
C MET A 22 2.67 -7.40 6.67
N GLY A 23 2.43 -7.38 7.98
CA GLY A 23 1.18 -7.82 8.59
C GLY A 23 -0.04 -6.98 8.18
N ASN A 24 0.15 -5.67 8.07
CA ASN A 24 -0.91 -4.72 7.74
C ASN A 24 -1.23 -4.73 6.24
N PHE A 25 -0.20 -4.71 5.39
CA PHE A 25 -0.38 -4.72 3.94
C PHE A 25 -0.71 -6.11 3.37
N MET A 26 -0.36 -7.18 4.08
CA MET A 26 -0.54 -8.58 3.65
C MET A 26 -0.08 -8.80 2.19
N PRO A 27 1.21 -8.60 1.91
CA PRO A 27 1.74 -8.71 0.56
C PRO A 27 1.49 -10.11 0.00
N LYS A 28 1.17 -10.18 -1.29
CA LYS A 28 1.01 -11.45 -2.00
C LYS A 28 2.35 -12.12 -2.28
N GLU A 29 3.39 -11.32 -2.46
CA GLU A 29 4.74 -11.77 -2.71
C GLU A 29 5.74 -10.84 -2.03
N VAL A 30 6.83 -11.40 -1.53
CA VAL A 30 7.91 -10.66 -0.84
C VAL A 30 9.23 -10.95 -1.52
N LEU A 31 9.93 -9.91 -1.92
CA LEU A 31 11.25 -9.99 -2.52
C LEU A 31 12.31 -9.82 -1.44
N TYR A 32 13.36 -10.62 -1.49
CA TYR A 32 14.49 -10.48 -0.59
C TYR A 32 15.83 -10.83 -1.26
N ASP A 33 16.91 -10.35 -0.66
CA ASP A 33 18.28 -10.64 -1.06
C ASP A 33 18.63 -12.09 -0.73
N ARG A 34 19.00 -12.88 -1.75
CA ARG A 34 19.42 -14.28 -1.61
C ARG A 34 20.51 -14.47 -0.54
N ALA A 35 21.46 -13.54 -0.45
CA ALA A 35 22.53 -13.59 0.54
C ALA A 35 22.01 -13.45 1.98
N ARG A 36 20.81 -12.89 2.19
CA ARG A 36 20.17 -12.68 3.49
C ARG A 36 19.02 -13.62 3.79
N LYS A 37 18.96 -14.76 3.12
CA LYS A 37 17.88 -15.74 3.30
C LYS A 37 17.70 -16.15 4.76
N ASN A 38 18.79 -16.47 5.45
CA ASN A 38 18.73 -16.89 6.85
C ASN A 38 18.19 -15.80 7.78
N ASP A 39 18.56 -14.54 7.54
CA ASP A 39 18.04 -13.40 8.30
C ASP A 39 16.54 -13.21 8.00
N PHE A 40 16.15 -13.31 6.74
CA PHE A 40 14.74 -13.20 6.35
C PHE A 40 13.88 -14.27 7.04
N GLU A 41 14.29 -15.54 6.96
CA GLU A 41 13.57 -16.65 7.59
C GLU A 41 13.51 -16.52 9.12
N LYS A 42 14.59 -16.04 9.74
CA LYS A 42 14.67 -15.80 11.19
C LYS A 42 13.65 -14.77 11.67
N TYR A 43 13.50 -13.65 10.95
CA TYR A 43 12.65 -12.53 11.39
C TYR A 43 11.22 -12.60 10.86
N PHE A 44 11.00 -13.14 9.67
CA PHE A 44 9.69 -13.12 9.00
C PHE A 44 9.08 -14.52 8.82
N GLY A 45 9.86 -15.57 9.06
CA GLY A 45 9.43 -16.97 8.89
C GLY A 45 9.16 -17.34 7.43
N SER A 46 8.51 -18.48 7.24
CA SER A 46 8.23 -19.07 5.91
C SER A 46 6.78 -18.88 5.44
N LYS A 47 6.03 -17.99 6.07
CA LYS A 47 4.57 -17.81 5.80
C LYS A 47 4.23 -17.00 4.54
N TYR A 48 5.22 -16.37 3.93
CA TYR A 48 5.03 -15.53 2.75
C TYR A 48 5.40 -16.29 1.47
N CYS A 49 4.71 -15.99 0.38
CA CYS A 49 5.23 -16.31 -0.94
C CYS A 49 6.44 -15.41 -1.21
N THR A 50 7.58 -15.99 -1.53
CA THR A 50 8.83 -15.24 -1.63
C THR A 50 9.51 -15.45 -2.96
N PHE A 51 10.25 -14.44 -3.41
CA PHE A 51 11.14 -14.52 -4.56
C PHE A 51 12.53 -13.99 -4.20
N GLU A 52 13.56 -14.78 -4.49
CA GLU A 52 14.95 -14.44 -4.22
C GLU A 52 15.54 -13.63 -5.38
N LEU A 53 16.19 -12.52 -5.07
CA LEU A 53 16.95 -11.74 -6.04
C LEU A 53 18.43 -11.76 -5.65
N ASP A 54 19.30 -11.61 -6.64
CA ASP A 54 20.73 -11.55 -6.41
C ASP A 54 21.13 -10.24 -5.72
N ASP A 55 22.24 -10.29 -4.96
CA ASP A 55 22.75 -9.21 -4.12
C ASP A 55 23.01 -7.89 -4.88
N TRP A 56 23.45 -7.96 -6.14
CA TRP A 56 23.70 -6.79 -6.96
C TRP A 56 22.44 -5.94 -7.20
N VAL A 57 21.26 -6.55 -7.12
CA VAL A 57 19.96 -5.84 -7.24
C VAL A 57 19.75 -4.90 -6.05
N PHE A 58 20.21 -5.30 -4.87
CA PHE A 58 20.06 -4.55 -3.62
C PHE A 58 21.22 -3.56 -3.39
N THR A 59 21.69 -2.93 -4.44
CA THR A 59 22.68 -1.85 -4.36
C THR A 59 22.05 -0.49 -4.59
N GLU A 60 22.59 0.55 -3.93
CA GLU A 60 22.10 1.93 -4.08
C GLU A 60 22.21 2.40 -5.55
N GLN A 61 23.30 2.03 -6.23
CA GLN A 61 23.52 2.41 -7.62
C GLN A 61 22.45 1.82 -8.54
N THR A 62 22.16 0.52 -8.43
CA THR A 62 21.14 -0.16 -9.23
C THR A 62 19.76 0.42 -8.94
N ALA A 63 19.45 0.63 -7.66
CA ALA A 63 18.17 1.18 -7.24
C ALA A 63 17.92 2.58 -7.80
N LEU A 64 18.90 3.48 -7.66
CA LEU A 64 18.81 4.83 -8.20
C LEU A 64 18.68 4.82 -9.72
N GLN A 65 19.48 4.02 -10.43
CA GLN A 65 19.37 3.90 -11.89
C GLN A 65 17.97 3.48 -12.33
N LYS A 66 17.38 2.49 -11.68
CA LYS A 66 16.03 1.99 -12.00
C LYS A 66 14.93 3.02 -11.69
N LEU A 67 14.96 3.60 -10.50
CA LEU A 67 13.94 4.56 -10.09
C LEU A 67 14.01 5.87 -10.89
N LEU A 68 15.21 6.43 -11.09
CA LEU A 68 15.38 7.65 -11.86
C LEU A 68 15.00 7.45 -13.34
N GLY A 69 15.35 6.28 -13.91
CA GLY A 69 14.97 5.93 -15.26
C GLY A 69 13.45 5.78 -15.42
N HIS A 70 12.80 5.10 -14.47
CA HIS A 70 11.34 4.90 -14.49
C HIS A 70 10.58 6.22 -14.34
N PHE A 71 10.89 7.02 -13.32
CA PHE A 71 10.21 8.29 -13.05
C PHE A 71 10.68 9.44 -13.97
N LYS A 72 11.65 9.20 -14.85
CA LYS A 72 12.22 10.19 -15.77
C LYS A 72 12.66 11.47 -15.06
N THR A 73 13.29 11.33 -13.89
CA THR A 73 13.75 12.43 -13.04
C THR A 73 15.26 12.36 -12.80
N LYS A 74 15.84 13.49 -12.40
CA LYS A 74 17.27 13.56 -12.04
C LYS A 74 17.55 13.29 -10.57
N SER A 75 16.54 13.30 -9.71
CA SER A 75 16.69 13.04 -8.28
C SER A 75 15.37 12.57 -7.66
N LEU A 76 15.45 11.86 -6.53
CA LEU A 76 14.29 11.41 -5.75
C LEU A 76 13.81 12.44 -4.72
N LYS A 77 14.39 13.66 -4.69
CA LYS A 77 14.00 14.74 -3.75
C LYS A 77 12.52 15.08 -3.83
N GLY A 78 11.98 15.17 -5.04
CA GLY A 78 10.57 15.48 -5.26
C GLY A 78 9.59 14.48 -4.64
N PHE A 79 10.04 13.25 -4.37
CA PHE A 79 9.25 12.21 -3.71
C PHE A 79 9.42 12.19 -2.18
N GLY A 80 10.34 12.98 -1.63
CA GLY A 80 10.60 13.03 -0.18
C GLY A 80 11.22 11.76 0.41
N VAL A 81 11.84 10.90 -0.41
CA VAL A 81 12.35 9.57 -0.01
C VAL A 81 13.89 9.46 -0.07
N GLU A 82 14.59 10.50 -0.49
CA GLU A 82 16.05 10.47 -0.75
C GLU A 82 16.88 10.04 0.47
N HIS A 83 16.41 10.34 1.67
CA HIS A 83 17.07 9.98 2.93
C HIS A 83 16.83 8.53 3.39
N LEU A 84 15.90 7.83 2.75
CA LEU A 84 15.54 6.45 3.06
C LEU A 84 16.40 5.48 2.23
N LYS A 85 17.65 5.26 2.63
CA LYS A 85 18.59 4.45 1.85
C LYS A 85 18.08 3.03 1.57
N ASN A 86 17.67 2.31 2.62
CA ASN A 86 17.17 0.95 2.48
C ASN A 86 15.80 0.93 1.77
N GLY A 87 14.94 1.93 2.04
CA GLY A 87 13.68 2.10 1.35
C GLY A 87 13.83 2.32 -0.15
N VAL A 88 14.82 3.12 -0.57
CA VAL A 88 15.17 3.36 -1.98
C VAL A 88 15.71 2.07 -2.61
N ILE A 89 16.61 1.36 -1.93
CA ILE A 89 17.16 0.08 -2.41
C ILE A 89 16.04 -0.95 -2.62
N ALA A 90 15.16 -1.12 -1.64
CA ALA A 90 14.03 -2.04 -1.74
C ALA A 90 13.07 -1.66 -2.88
N SER A 91 12.82 -0.35 -3.06
CA SER A 91 11.99 0.15 -4.17
C SER A 91 12.62 -0.12 -5.53
N GLY A 92 13.93 0.08 -5.66
CA GLY A 92 14.67 -0.24 -6.88
C GLY A 92 14.67 -1.74 -7.19
N ALA A 93 14.77 -2.59 -6.17
CA ALA A 93 14.68 -4.04 -6.32
C ALA A 93 13.32 -4.48 -6.86
N ILE A 94 12.22 -3.84 -6.42
CA ILE A 94 10.88 -4.08 -6.98
C ILE A 94 10.85 -3.71 -8.47
N MET A 95 11.40 -2.57 -8.86
CA MET A 95 11.44 -2.16 -10.27
C MET A 95 12.27 -3.13 -11.12
N GLN A 96 13.39 -3.62 -10.60
CA GLN A 96 14.21 -4.64 -11.27
C GLN A 96 13.44 -5.96 -11.41
N TYR A 97 12.71 -6.38 -10.38
CA TYR A 97 11.88 -7.58 -10.41
C TYR A 97 10.79 -7.49 -11.49
N LEU A 98 10.10 -6.35 -11.59
CA LEU A 98 9.09 -6.13 -12.62
C LEU A 98 9.68 -6.24 -14.04
N GLU A 99 10.91 -5.76 -14.25
CA GLU A 99 11.60 -5.90 -15.53
C GLU A 99 11.95 -7.36 -15.83
N ILE A 100 12.49 -8.10 -14.86
CA ILE A 100 12.83 -9.53 -15.00
C ILE A 100 11.59 -10.36 -15.32
N THR A 101 10.46 -10.06 -14.68
CA THR A 101 9.18 -10.75 -14.88
C THR A 101 8.39 -10.21 -16.09
N GLN A 102 9.05 -9.42 -16.94
CA GLN A 102 8.48 -8.87 -18.19
C GLN A 102 7.22 -7.99 -17.98
N HIS A 103 7.08 -7.38 -16.81
CA HIS A 103 6.06 -6.34 -16.59
C HIS A 103 6.54 -5.03 -17.23
N THR A 104 6.48 -4.93 -18.56
CA THR A 104 7.02 -3.79 -19.32
C THR A 104 6.09 -2.57 -19.29
N GLN A 105 4.82 -2.77 -19.00
CA GLN A 105 3.79 -1.73 -19.03
C GLN A 105 3.44 -1.26 -17.64
N ILE A 106 4.34 -0.48 -17.02
CA ILE A 106 4.24 0.02 -15.63
C ILE A 106 4.17 1.55 -15.57
N ASN A 107 3.80 2.20 -16.67
CA ASN A 107 3.75 3.67 -16.78
C ASN A 107 2.74 4.33 -15.82
N HIS A 108 1.78 3.57 -15.31
CA HIS A 108 0.81 4.03 -14.31
C HIS A 108 1.40 4.17 -12.91
N ILE A 109 2.59 3.61 -12.66
CA ILE A 109 3.34 3.83 -11.41
C ILE A 109 4.06 5.17 -11.55
N THR A 110 3.40 6.25 -11.16
CA THR A 110 3.86 7.62 -11.40
C THR A 110 4.55 8.27 -10.20
N ALA A 111 4.43 7.68 -9.01
CA ALA A 111 4.96 8.25 -7.79
C ALA A 111 5.47 7.17 -6.83
N LEU A 112 6.46 7.54 -6.03
CA LEU A 112 6.95 6.79 -4.89
C LEU A 112 6.70 7.63 -3.64
N SER A 113 5.92 7.12 -2.70
CA SER A 113 5.52 7.86 -1.50
C SER A 113 6.11 7.24 -0.24
N ARG A 114 6.47 8.08 0.72
CA ARG A 114 6.92 7.61 2.04
C ARG A 114 5.74 7.15 2.88
N ILE A 115 5.91 6.03 3.60
CA ILE A 115 5.00 5.63 4.67
C ILE A 115 5.27 6.53 5.87
N GLU A 116 4.35 7.46 6.17
CA GLU A 116 4.46 8.38 7.30
C GLU A 116 3.96 7.71 8.58
N GLU A 117 4.87 7.14 9.35
CA GLU A 117 4.55 6.48 10.62
C GLU A 117 3.93 7.40 11.67
N ASP A 118 4.38 8.65 11.68
CA ASP A 118 4.03 9.57 12.77
C ASP A 118 2.58 10.03 12.74
N LYS A 119 1.87 9.82 11.62
CA LYS A 119 0.46 10.21 11.45
C LYS A 119 -0.54 9.18 11.96
N PHE A 120 -0.11 7.94 12.22
CA PHE A 120 -1.02 6.84 12.52
C PHE A 120 -0.76 6.22 13.88
N VAL A 121 -1.83 5.68 14.49
CA VAL A 121 -1.70 4.80 15.67
C VAL A 121 -1.05 3.51 15.21
N ARG A 122 0.01 3.11 15.90
CA ARG A 122 0.72 1.86 15.59
C ARG A 122 -0.05 0.68 16.16
N MET A 123 -0.50 -0.20 15.30
CA MET A 123 -1.07 -1.49 15.67
C MET A 123 -0.22 -2.60 15.09
N ASP A 124 0.06 -3.62 15.89
CA ASP A 124 0.72 -4.83 15.41
C ASP A 124 -0.31 -5.83 14.84
N ARG A 125 0.19 -6.89 14.23
CA ARG A 125 -0.63 -7.93 13.63
C ARG A 125 -1.52 -8.64 14.65
N PHE A 126 -1.02 -8.83 15.87
CA PHE A 126 -1.79 -9.46 16.94
C PHE A 126 -2.97 -8.59 17.35
N THR A 127 -2.75 -7.29 17.51
CA THR A 127 -3.80 -6.31 17.81
C THR A 127 -4.86 -6.29 16.71
N ILE A 128 -4.46 -6.19 15.42
CA ILE A 128 -5.40 -6.20 14.29
C ILE A 128 -6.22 -7.48 14.27
N ARG A 129 -5.58 -8.64 14.50
CA ARG A 129 -6.24 -9.93 14.54
C ARG A 129 -7.15 -10.09 15.77
N SER A 130 -6.66 -9.74 16.98
CA SER A 130 -7.42 -9.88 18.22
C SER A 130 -8.63 -8.97 18.27
N LEU A 131 -8.56 -7.79 17.64
CA LEU A 131 -9.70 -6.89 17.46
C LEU A 131 -10.59 -7.27 16.28
N GLU A 132 -10.25 -8.32 15.54
CA GLU A 132 -10.99 -8.75 14.34
C GLU A 132 -11.30 -7.62 13.36
N LEU A 133 -10.34 -6.71 13.15
CA LEU A 133 -10.58 -5.50 12.36
C LEU A 133 -10.90 -5.79 10.89
N VAL A 134 -10.20 -6.73 10.28
CA VAL A 134 -10.28 -6.99 8.82
C VAL A 134 -10.61 -8.43 8.45
N ALA A 135 -10.51 -9.34 9.40
CA ALA A 135 -10.86 -10.75 9.21
C ALA A 135 -11.31 -11.33 10.55
N PRO A 136 -12.32 -12.20 10.57
CA PRO A 136 -12.75 -12.87 11.78
C PRO A 136 -11.73 -13.93 12.21
N MET A 137 -11.70 -14.28 13.49
CA MET A 137 -10.87 -15.38 14.01
C MET A 137 -11.51 -16.74 13.80
N GLN A 138 -12.84 -16.79 13.75
CA GLN A 138 -13.63 -18.01 13.49
C GLN A 138 -14.24 -17.95 12.10
N GLU A 139 -14.44 -19.12 11.46
CA GLU A 139 -14.98 -19.20 10.10
C GLU A 139 -16.38 -18.59 9.98
N ASP A 140 -17.22 -18.72 11.00
CA ASP A 140 -18.57 -18.15 11.04
C ASP A 140 -18.62 -16.73 11.64
N GLY A 141 -17.46 -16.15 11.97
CA GLY A 141 -17.36 -14.83 12.60
C GLY A 141 -17.50 -13.69 11.59
N SER A 142 -17.68 -12.48 12.11
CA SER A 142 -17.70 -11.26 11.33
C SER A 142 -16.66 -10.28 11.84
N SER A 143 -15.83 -9.76 10.94
CA SER A 143 -14.87 -8.71 11.31
C SER A 143 -15.54 -7.35 11.42
N LEU A 144 -14.87 -6.39 12.08
CA LEU A 144 -15.35 -5.00 12.11
C LEU A 144 -15.55 -4.47 10.69
N LEU A 145 -14.61 -4.72 9.78
CA LEU A 145 -14.74 -4.33 8.37
C LEU A 145 -16.01 -4.89 7.73
N ASN A 146 -16.31 -6.18 7.93
CA ASN A 146 -17.52 -6.79 7.36
C ASN A 146 -18.81 -6.10 7.84
N VAL A 147 -18.83 -5.64 9.08
CA VAL A 147 -20.00 -4.99 9.69
C VAL A 147 -20.19 -3.56 9.17
N ILE A 148 -19.10 -2.78 9.11
CA ILE A 148 -19.17 -1.35 8.80
C ILE A 148 -19.00 -1.01 7.32
N ASP A 149 -18.49 -1.93 6.49
CA ASP A 149 -18.29 -1.65 5.06
C ASP A 149 -19.64 -1.53 4.36
N ARG A 150 -19.97 -0.30 4.02
CA ARG A 150 -21.11 0.10 3.19
C ARG A 150 -20.65 0.88 1.98
N THR A 151 -19.37 0.76 1.63
CA THR A 151 -18.82 1.46 0.48
C THR A 151 -19.42 0.94 -0.82
N VAL A 152 -19.73 1.83 -1.73
CA VAL A 152 -20.35 1.50 -3.02
C VAL A 152 -19.34 1.38 -4.15
N THR A 153 -18.08 1.77 -3.89
CA THR A 153 -17.00 1.67 -4.87
C THR A 153 -15.86 0.80 -4.35
N ALA A 154 -15.18 0.09 -5.24
CA ALA A 154 -14.02 -0.71 -4.87
C ALA A 154 -12.87 0.14 -4.27
N MET A 155 -12.73 1.38 -4.75
CA MET A 155 -11.78 2.36 -4.22
C MET A 155 -12.11 2.74 -2.77
N GLY A 156 -13.39 2.98 -2.48
CA GLY A 156 -13.88 3.26 -1.13
C GLY A 156 -13.62 2.10 -0.17
N GLY A 157 -13.89 0.86 -0.58
CA GLY A 157 -13.62 -0.34 0.23
C GLY A 157 -12.13 -0.49 0.56
N ARG A 158 -11.22 -0.26 -0.41
CA ARG A 158 -9.77 -0.25 -0.14
C ARG A 158 -9.38 0.85 0.84
N MET A 159 -9.94 2.05 0.69
CA MET A 159 -9.67 3.17 1.58
C MET A 159 -10.18 2.91 3.00
N LEU A 160 -11.40 2.41 3.16
CA LEU A 160 -11.97 2.05 4.47
C LEU A 160 -11.12 1.00 5.19
N ARG A 161 -10.74 -0.07 4.47
CA ARG A 161 -9.83 -1.09 5.01
C ARG A 161 -8.52 -0.48 5.49
N ARG A 162 -7.93 0.40 4.70
CA ARG A 162 -6.68 1.10 5.05
C ARG A 162 -6.85 1.97 6.29
N TRP A 163 -7.96 2.67 6.42
CA TRP A 163 -8.24 3.51 7.59
C TRP A 163 -8.39 2.71 8.88
N LEU A 164 -8.92 1.50 8.80
CA LEU A 164 -9.02 0.61 9.96
C LEU A 164 -7.66 0.12 10.46
N VAL A 165 -6.74 -0.18 9.57
CA VAL A 165 -5.41 -0.70 9.95
C VAL A 165 -4.39 0.41 10.21
N PHE A 166 -4.64 1.62 9.71
CA PHE A 166 -3.83 2.82 9.91
C PHE A 166 -4.70 3.99 10.44
N PRO A 167 -5.25 3.89 11.65
CA PRO A 167 -6.07 4.95 12.20
C PRO A 167 -5.22 6.17 12.54
N LEU A 168 -5.76 7.36 12.25
CA LEU A 168 -5.11 8.63 12.56
C LEU A 168 -4.97 8.80 14.08
N LYS A 169 -3.88 9.44 14.53
CA LYS A 169 -3.67 9.78 15.94
C LYS A 169 -3.84 11.26 16.24
N ASP A 170 -3.67 12.13 15.24
CA ASP A 170 -3.70 13.58 15.44
C ASP A 170 -5.14 14.10 15.34
N VAL A 171 -5.52 14.94 16.30
CA VAL A 171 -6.89 15.45 16.46
C VAL A 171 -7.35 16.24 15.24
N LYS A 172 -6.47 17.06 14.64
CA LYS A 172 -6.83 17.91 13.50
C LYS A 172 -7.33 17.10 12.29
N PRO A 173 -6.56 16.14 11.71
CA PRO A 173 -7.05 15.36 10.58
C PRO A 173 -8.20 14.41 10.95
N ILE A 174 -8.36 14.03 12.23
CA ILE A 174 -9.55 13.29 12.69
C ILE A 174 -10.77 14.19 12.56
N ASN A 175 -10.71 15.42 13.08
CA ASN A 175 -11.83 16.37 13.01
C ASN A 175 -12.16 16.73 11.57
N GLU A 176 -11.17 16.93 10.69
CA GLU A 176 -11.42 17.17 9.27
C GLU A 176 -12.25 16.05 8.61
N ARG A 177 -12.03 14.77 9.00
CA ARG A 177 -12.87 13.67 8.55
C ARG A 177 -14.26 13.68 9.17
N LEU A 178 -14.36 14.00 10.46
CA LEU A 178 -15.64 14.09 11.18
C LEU A 178 -16.50 15.24 10.65
N ASP A 179 -15.91 16.37 10.28
CA ASP A 179 -16.61 17.50 9.66
C ASP A 179 -17.29 17.09 8.34
N ILE A 180 -16.60 16.27 7.53
CA ILE A 180 -17.16 15.72 6.29
C ILE A 180 -18.34 14.77 6.60
N VAL A 181 -18.19 13.90 7.60
CA VAL A 181 -19.27 13.00 8.02
C VAL A 181 -20.48 13.81 8.52
N GLU A 182 -20.24 14.83 9.36
CA GLU A 182 -21.28 15.73 9.87
C GLU A 182 -22.01 16.46 8.72
N TYR A 183 -21.26 16.95 7.73
CA TYR A 183 -21.83 17.58 6.55
C TYR A 183 -22.83 16.65 5.83
N PHE A 184 -22.42 15.43 5.50
CA PHE A 184 -23.29 14.47 4.83
C PHE A 184 -24.45 13.97 5.72
N PHE A 185 -24.29 14.02 7.04
CA PHE A 185 -25.38 13.71 7.96
C PHE A 185 -26.45 14.82 7.94
N LYS A 186 -26.04 16.08 7.83
CA LYS A 186 -26.94 17.25 7.76
C LYS A 186 -27.56 17.46 6.39
N GLU A 187 -26.92 16.98 5.32
CA GLU A 187 -27.32 17.17 3.92
C GLU A 187 -27.74 15.83 3.26
N PRO A 188 -28.87 15.23 3.66
CA PRO A 188 -29.26 13.90 3.20
C PRO A 188 -29.57 13.85 1.69
N GLU A 189 -30.13 14.92 1.10
CA GLU A 189 -30.45 14.99 -0.33
C GLU A 189 -29.15 14.96 -1.17
N PHE A 190 -28.17 15.76 -0.77
CA PHE A 190 -26.87 15.77 -1.46
C PHE A 190 -26.12 14.46 -1.28
N ARG A 191 -26.19 13.86 -0.08
CA ARG A 191 -25.63 12.52 0.17
C ARG A 191 -26.22 11.48 -0.76
N GLN A 192 -27.55 11.47 -0.94
CA GLN A 192 -28.23 10.52 -1.83
C GLN A 192 -27.83 10.74 -3.29
N LEU A 193 -27.77 12.00 -3.74
CA LEU A 193 -27.30 12.33 -5.08
C LEU A 193 -25.89 11.81 -5.33
N LEU A 194 -24.98 12.00 -4.36
CA LEU A 194 -23.62 11.52 -4.48
C LEU A 194 -23.55 9.98 -4.49
N ASP A 195 -24.33 9.32 -3.64
CA ASP A 195 -24.42 7.86 -3.58
C ASP A 195 -24.85 7.29 -4.94
N ASP A 196 -25.90 7.84 -5.55
CA ASP A 196 -26.39 7.46 -6.87
C ASP A 196 -25.34 7.64 -7.97
N GLN A 197 -24.50 8.68 -7.89
CA GLN A 197 -23.41 8.88 -8.84
C GLN A 197 -22.27 7.90 -8.60
N LEU A 198 -21.91 7.64 -7.34
CA LEU A 198 -20.85 6.69 -6.99
C LEU A 198 -21.17 5.27 -7.46
N HIS A 199 -22.43 4.84 -7.42
CA HIS A 199 -22.84 3.54 -7.97
C HIS A 199 -22.61 3.40 -9.49
N ARG A 200 -22.46 4.51 -10.21
CA ARG A 200 -22.19 4.54 -11.66
C ARG A 200 -20.70 4.57 -11.98
N ILE A 201 -19.86 4.77 -10.97
CA ILE A 201 -18.41 4.88 -11.15
C ILE A 201 -17.77 3.50 -10.97
N SER A 202 -17.07 3.04 -11.98
CA SER A 202 -16.24 1.84 -11.92
C SER A 202 -14.95 2.09 -11.14
N ASP A 203 -14.14 1.04 -10.94
CA ASP A 203 -12.85 1.14 -10.27
C ASP A 203 -11.83 1.95 -11.10
N LEU A 204 -11.86 3.28 -10.91
CA LEU A 204 -11.03 4.21 -11.68
C LEU A 204 -9.53 3.96 -11.50
N GLU A 205 -9.08 3.58 -10.30
CA GLU A 205 -7.67 3.27 -10.03
C GLU A 205 -7.19 2.11 -10.91
N ARG A 206 -7.99 1.06 -11.03
CA ARG A 206 -7.67 -0.09 -11.89
C ARG A 206 -7.88 0.18 -13.37
N ILE A 207 -8.85 1.02 -13.70
CA ILE A 207 -9.09 1.42 -15.10
C ILE A 207 -7.90 2.25 -15.59
N ILE A 208 -7.45 3.26 -14.84
CA ILE A 208 -6.32 4.10 -15.27
C ILE A 208 -5.05 3.27 -15.44
N SER A 209 -4.83 2.27 -14.58
CA SER A 209 -3.72 1.32 -14.73
C SER A 209 -3.81 0.54 -16.05
N LYS A 210 -5.03 0.04 -16.40
CA LYS A 210 -5.24 -0.67 -17.66
C LYS A 210 -5.07 0.24 -18.88
N VAL A 211 -5.54 1.50 -18.79
CA VAL A 211 -5.32 2.50 -19.85
C VAL A 211 -3.81 2.71 -20.10
N ALA A 212 -3.05 2.90 -19.02
CA ALA A 212 -1.60 3.12 -19.11
C ALA A 212 -0.85 1.94 -19.75
N VAL A 213 -1.40 0.72 -19.64
CA VAL A 213 -0.84 -0.50 -20.24
C VAL A 213 -1.49 -0.88 -21.59
N GLY A 214 -2.36 -0.03 -22.14
CA GLY A 214 -3.03 -0.29 -23.42
C GLY A 214 -4.00 -1.49 -23.42
N ARG A 215 -4.48 -1.92 -22.24
CA ARG A 215 -5.40 -3.06 -22.07
C ARG A 215 -6.83 -2.63 -21.77
N VAL A 216 -7.31 -1.58 -22.40
CA VAL A 216 -8.71 -1.17 -22.33
C VAL A 216 -9.43 -1.73 -23.54
N SER A 217 -10.40 -2.58 -23.28
CA SER A 217 -11.41 -3.00 -24.27
C SER A 217 -12.66 -2.15 -24.10
#